data_2769c96fdcf757d32acf578422fc2925
#
_entry.id   2769c96fdcf757d32acf578422fc2925
#
_cell.length_a   1.000
_cell.length_b   1.000
_cell.length_c   1.000
_cell.angle_alpha   90.00
_cell.angle_beta   90.00
_cell.angle_gamma   90.00
#
_symmetry.space_group_name_H-M   'P 1'
#
loop_
_entity.id
_entity.type
_entity.pdbx_description
1 polymer ?
#
loop_
_entity_poly.entity_id
_entity_poly.type
_entity_poly.pdbx_seq_one_letter_code
_entity_poly.pdbx_strand_id
1 'polypeptide(L)'
;MELYDYNRFTAAKKVALALESLIRTQFPRDKLYVVGFGDYARRVKLEELPYLTVGPEHTNTQEGLELSRKLLAKEPDSNKQIIMITDGRPTAARINGRLFIHTWGLHPAILEETYLAAERCRRNQITINTFMLADDYYLVHFVKEMTRICRGRAFYTTPSRMGEYILVDYINKKRKRIA
;
A
#
# COMPACT_ATOMS: atom_id res chain seq x y z
N MET A 1 -20.74 -10.01 -5.10
CA MET A 1 -19.64 -9.39 -4.34
C MET A 1 -18.28 -9.86 -4.83
N GLU A 2 -18.10 -11.14 -5.15
CA GLU A 2 -16.83 -11.73 -5.60
C GLU A 2 -16.22 -11.18 -6.91
N LEU A 3 -17.02 -10.80 -7.91
CA LEU A 3 -16.52 -10.29 -9.20
C LEU A 3 -15.88 -8.89 -9.10
N TYR A 4 -16.34 -8.05 -8.18
CA TYR A 4 -15.78 -6.71 -7.98
C TYR A 4 -14.41 -6.76 -7.31
N ASP A 5 -14.25 -7.59 -6.30
CA ASP A 5 -12.98 -7.75 -5.56
C ASP A 5 -11.91 -8.39 -6.45
N TYR A 6 -12.29 -9.36 -7.28
CA TYR A 6 -11.40 -9.96 -8.26
C TYR A 6 -10.85 -8.94 -9.27
N ASN A 7 -11.68 -8.03 -9.77
CA ASN A 7 -11.25 -7.00 -10.71
C ASN A 7 -10.28 -5.99 -10.08
N ARG A 8 -10.49 -5.58 -8.84
CA ARG A 8 -9.61 -4.66 -8.09
C ARG A 8 -8.24 -5.28 -7.83
N PHE A 9 -8.23 -6.50 -7.36
CA PHE A 9 -6.99 -7.23 -7.09
C PHE A 9 -6.21 -7.52 -8.37
N THR A 10 -6.88 -7.92 -9.44
CA THR A 10 -6.27 -8.11 -10.76
C THR A 10 -5.67 -6.83 -11.31
N ALA A 11 -6.35 -5.69 -11.12
CA ALA A 11 -5.81 -4.39 -11.49
C ALA A 11 -4.56 -4.05 -10.67
N ALA A 12 -4.56 -4.28 -9.35
CA ALA A 12 -3.40 -4.07 -8.50
C ALA A 12 -2.19 -4.91 -8.94
N LYS A 13 -2.39 -6.19 -9.28
CA LYS A 13 -1.34 -7.06 -9.83
C LYS A 13 -0.77 -6.52 -11.15
N LYS A 14 -1.63 -6.12 -12.08
CA LYS A 14 -1.20 -5.55 -13.36
C LYS A 14 -0.34 -4.30 -13.16
N VAL A 15 -0.72 -3.45 -12.25
CA VAL A 15 0.03 -2.22 -11.92
C VAL A 15 1.38 -2.55 -11.30
N ALA A 16 1.45 -3.50 -10.38
CA ALA A 16 2.71 -3.92 -9.78
C ALA A 16 3.69 -4.49 -10.82
N LEU A 17 3.19 -5.30 -11.77
CA LEU A 17 3.99 -5.82 -12.88
C LEU A 17 4.44 -4.72 -13.85
N ALA A 18 3.57 -3.76 -14.16
CA ALA A 18 3.92 -2.63 -15.02
C ALA A 18 4.96 -1.72 -14.36
N LEU A 19 4.84 -1.47 -13.06
CA LEU A 19 5.81 -0.70 -12.29
C LEU A 19 7.16 -1.42 -12.20
N GLU A 20 7.17 -2.75 -12.02
CA GLU A 20 8.39 -3.56 -12.07
C GLU A 20 9.09 -3.41 -13.41
N SER A 21 8.35 -3.59 -14.50
CA SER A 21 8.91 -3.46 -15.86
C SER A 21 9.49 -2.06 -16.11
N LEU A 22 8.79 -1.01 -15.68
CA LEU A 22 9.27 0.38 -15.77
C LEU A 22 10.56 0.58 -14.97
N ILE A 23 10.60 0.12 -13.73
CA ILE A 23 11.77 0.27 -12.86
C ILE A 23 12.95 -0.48 -13.45
N ARG A 24 12.76 -1.72 -13.86
CA ARG A 24 13.82 -2.55 -14.42
C ARG A 24 14.41 -1.96 -15.70
N THR A 25 13.60 -1.34 -16.54
CA THR A 25 14.05 -0.81 -17.86
C THR A 25 14.56 0.61 -17.79
N GLN A 26 13.92 1.49 -17.01
CA GLN A 26 14.25 2.93 -17.01
C GLN A 26 14.95 3.41 -15.73
N PHE A 27 14.82 2.67 -14.62
CA PHE A 27 15.39 3.04 -13.32
C PHE A 27 16.09 1.86 -12.65
N PRO A 28 17.08 1.22 -13.29
CA PRO A 28 17.66 -0.04 -12.82
C PRO A 28 18.38 0.05 -11.48
N ARG A 29 18.63 1.25 -10.96
CA ARG A 29 19.18 1.48 -9.60
C ARG A 29 18.11 1.47 -8.51
N ASP A 30 16.84 1.55 -8.88
CA ASP A 30 15.76 1.53 -7.90
C ASP A 30 15.40 0.09 -7.54
N LYS A 31 15.01 -0.11 -6.29
CA LYS A 31 14.56 -1.42 -5.79
C LYS A 31 13.06 -1.41 -5.54
N LEU A 32 12.40 -2.46 -5.97
CA LEU A 32 10.97 -2.68 -5.75
C LEU A 32 10.77 -3.89 -4.83
N TYR A 33 9.98 -3.70 -3.81
CA TYR A 33 9.44 -4.74 -2.94
C TYR A 33 7.93 -4.78 -3.07
N VAL A 34 7.36 -5.95 -3.26
CA VAL A 34 5.92 -6.15 -3.23
C VAL A 34 5.55 -6.80 -1.91
N VAL A 35 4.57 -6.21 -1.23
CA VAL A 35 4.03 -6.70 0.04
C VAL A 35 2.54 -6.94 -0.14
N GLY A 36 2.11 -8.18 0.04
CA GLY A 36 0.70 -8.53 0.19
C GLY A 36 0.32 -8.48 1.66
N PHE A 37 -0.87 -7.97 1.97
CA PHE A 37 -1.39 -7.92 3.33
C PHE A 37 -2.88 -8.27 3.37
N GLY A 38 -3.21 -9.21 4.24
CA GLY A 38 -4.54 -9.67 4.61
C GLY A 38 -4.58 -9.72 6.13
N ASP A 39 -4.79 -10.90 6.72
CA ASP A 39 -4.64 -11.12 8.17
C ASP A 39 -3.19 -10.87 8.62
N TYR A 40 -2.25 -11.26 7.76
CA TYR A 40 -0.81 -11.07 7.94
C TYR A 40 -0.20 -10.44 6.70
N ALA A 41 0.92 -9.75 6.88
CA ALA A 41 1.69 -9.23 5.78
C ALA A 41 2.81 -10.18 5.38
N ARG A 42 3.03 -10.37 4.07
CA ARG A 42 4.16 -11.12 3.55
C ARG A 42 4.81 -10.42 2.36
N ARG A 43 6.11 -10.59 2.21
CA ARG A 43 6.79 -10.22 0.97
C ARG A 43 6.37 -11.20 -0.12
N VAL A 44 6.02 -10.64 -1.28
CA VAL A 44 5.65 -11.39 -2.48
C VAL A 44 6.81 -11.30 -3.46
N LYS A 45 7.25 -12.42 -4.00
CA LYS A 45 8.19 -12.42 -5.11
C LYS A 45 7.47 -12.01 -6.39
N LEU A 46 8.18 -11.35 -7.28
CA LEU A 46 7.58 -10.86 -8.54
C LEU A 46 7.07 -12.02 -9.41
N GLU A 47 7.76 -13.15 -9.39
CA GLU A 47 7.37 -14.36 -10.12
C GLU A 47 6.06 -14.97 -9.57
N GLU A 48 5.77 -14.78 -8.29
CA GLU A 48 4.54 -15.26 -7.65
C GLU A 48 3.33 -14.36 -7.95
N LEU A 49 3.59 -13.09 -8.29
CA LEU A 49 2.55 -12.06 -8.40
C LEU A 49 1.41 -12.41 -9.38
N PRO A 50 1.65 -12.99 -10.57
CA PRO A 50 0.57 -13.39 -11.48
C PRO A 50 -0.36 -14.47 -10.90
N TYR A 51 0.17 -15.32 -10.04
CA TYR A 51 -0.53 -16.47 -9.46
C TYR A 51 -1.19 -16.20 -8.12
N LEU A 52 -1.02 -15.00 -7.56
CA LEU A 52 -1.68 -14.63 -6.32
C LEU A 52 -3.20 -14.61 -6.49
N THR A 53 -3.88 -15.20 -5.53
CA THR A 53 -5.34 -15.18 -5.41
C THR A 53 -5.76 -14.26 -4.27
N VAL A 54 -6.97 -13.73 -4.36
CA VAL A 54 -7.63 -13.04 -3.24
C VAL A 54 -8.08 -14.09 -2.25
N GLY A 55 -7.68 -13.94 -0.99
CA GLY A 55 -8.21 -14.76 0.11
C GLY A 55 -9.41 -14.07 0.77
N PRO A 56 -10.19 -14.80 1.59
CA PRO A 56 -11.26 -14.23 2.40
C PRO A 56 -10.71 -13.49 3.64
N GLU A 57 -9.60 -12.83 3.48
CA GLU A 57 -8.80 -12.29 4.57
C GLU A 57 -9.23 -10.87 4.92
N HIS A 58 -8.89 -10.46 6.14
CA HIS A 58 -9.13 -9.10 6.60
C HIS A 58 -8.06 -8.13 6.06
N THR A 59 -8.21 -6.85 6.34
CA THR A 59 -7.28 -5.81 5.89
C THR A 59 -6.42 -5.36 7.05
N ASN A 60 -5.23 -5.96 7.20
CA ASN A 60 -4.23 -5.59 8.21
C ASN A 60 -3.21 -4.61 7.65
N THR A 61 -3.64 -3.36 7.48
CA THR A 61 -2.78 -2.27 6.96
C THR A 61 -1.57 -2.02 7.86
N GLN A 62 -1.71 -2.18 9.18
CA GLN A 62 -0.62 -2.02 10.14
C GLN A 62 0.56 -2.94 9.80
N GLU A 63 0.32 -4.26 9.65
CA GLU A 63 1.40 -5.20 9.31
C GLU A 63 1.99 -4.94 7.92
N GLY A 64 1.16 -4.57 6.95
CA GLY A 64 1.62 -4.16 5.62
C GLY A 64 2.63 -3.01 5.68
N LEU A 65 2.34 -1.98 6.45
CA LEU A 65 3.22 -0.83 6.66
C LEU A 65 4.50 -1.21 7.43
N GLU A 66 4.37 -2.00 8.51
CA GLU A 66 5.52 -2.41 9.32
C GLU A 66 6.49 -3.30 8.53
N LEU A 67 5.98 -4.25 7.74
CA LEU A 67 6.83 -5.07 6.88
C LEU A 67 7.51 -4.23 5.80
N SER A 68 6.77 -3.35 5.15
CA SER A 68 7.31 -2.44 4.14
C SER A 68 8.41 -1.54 4.72
N ARG A 69 8.19 -0.99 5.92
CA ARG A 69 9.18 -0.19 6.65
C ARG A 69 10.46 -0.99 6.92
N LYS A 70 10.32 -2.24 7.40
CA LYS A 70 11.46 -3.13 7.68
C LYS A 70 12.26 -3.46 6.40
N LEU A 71 11.59 -3.66 5.28
CA LEU A 71 12.26 -3.92 3.99
C LEU A 71 13.01 -2.67 3.52
N LEU A 72 12.39 -1.50 3.58
CA LEU A 72 12.98 -0.24 3.16
C LEU A 72 14.10 0.24 4.11
N ALA A 73 14.11 -0.19 5.37
CA ALA A 73 15.19 0.13 6.31
C ALA A 73 16.54 -0.48 5.89
N LYS A 74 16.53 -1.54 5.09
CA LYS A 74 17.74 -2.20 4.57
C LYS A 74 18.40 -1.43 3.41
N GLU A 75 17.76 -0.38 2.93
CA GLU A 75 18.22 0.43 1.81
C GLU A 75 18.64 1.81 2.35
N PRO A 76 19.89 1.97 2.81
CA PRO A 76 20.40 3.27 3.24
C PRO A 76 20.44 4.23 2.03
N ASP A 77 20.43 5.51 2.31
CA ASP A 77 20.64 6.61 1.32
C ASP A 77 19.65 6.64 0.14
N SER A 78 18.57 5.87 0.21
CA SER A 78 17.54 5.84 -0.82
C SER A 78 16.33 6.70 -0.45
N ASN A 79 15.65 7.18 -1.47
CA ASN A 79 14.33 7.76 -1.31
C ASN A 79 13.29 6.68 -1.16
N LYS A 80 12.75 6.61 0.04
CA LYS A 80 11.85 5.55 0.44
C LYS A 80 10.40 5.97 0.22
N GLN A 81 9.67 5.13 -0.51
CA GLN A 81 8.27 5.35 -0.79
C GLN A 81 7.49 4.05 -0.69
N ILE A 82 6.32 4.11 -0.08
CA ILE A 82 5.30 3.06 -0.13
C ILE A 82 4.20 3.54 -1.07
N ILE A 83 3.82 2.70 -2.02
CA ILE A 83 2.62 2.83 -2.83
C ILE A 83 1.64 1.83 -2.26
N MET A 84 0.63 2.32 -1.56
CA MET A 84 -0.42 1.49 -0.96
C MET A 84 -1.64 1.48 -1.87
N ILE A 85 -2.09 0.31 -2.25
CA ILE A 85 -3.32 0.10 -3.01
C ILE A 85 -4.30 -0.60 -2.09
N THR A 86 -5.46 -0.01 -1.88
CA THR A 86 -6.50 -0.57 -1.02
C THR A 86 -7.88 -0.25 -1.57
N ASP A 87 -8.80 -1.17 -1.36
CA ASP A 87 -10.23 -1.02 -1.67
C ASP A 87 -11.09 -1.05 -0.41
N GLY A 88 -10.46 -1.24 0.76
CA GLY A 88 -11.14 -1.36 2.03
C GLY A 88 -10.45 -0.63 3.18
N ARG A 89 -11.24 -0.38 4.22
CA ARG A 89 -10.77 0.13 5.50
C ARG A 89 -10.01 -0.97 6.27
N PRO A 90 -9.13 -0.60 7.19
CA PRO A 90 -8.47 -1.60 8.03
C PRO A 90 -9.48 -2.29 8.94
N THR A 91 -9.50 -3.61 8.89
CA THR A 91 -10.38 -4.48 9.69
C THR A 91 -9.60 -5.39 10.64
N ALA A 92 -8.28 -5.36 10.59
CA ALA A 92 -7.41 -6.12 11.47
C ALA A 92 -6.17 -5.33 11.84
N ALA A 93 -5.64 -5.60 13.03
CA ALA A 93 -4.33 -5.13 13.48
C ALA A 93 -3.76 -6.07 14.53
N ARG A 94 -2.45 -6.04 14.74
CA ARG A 94 -1.83 -6.75 15.85
C ARG A 94 -1.80 -5.86 17.09
N ILE A 95 -2.55 -6.25 18.11
CA ILE A 95 -2.65 -5.56 19.40
C ILE A 95 -2.06 -6.49 20.47
N ASN A 96 -1.10 -6.01 21.24
CA ASN A 96 -0.40 -6.79 22.26
C ASN A 96 0.13 -8.17 21.74
N GLY A 97 0.64 -8.18 20.50
CA GLY A 97 1.18 -9.39 19.87
C GLY A 97 0.14 -10.36 19.31
N ARG A 98 -1.16 -10.09 19.45
CA ARG A 98 -2.24 -10.94 18.97
C ARG A 98 -2.98 -10.26 17.82
N LEU A 99 -3.43 -11.05 16.85
CA LEU A 99 -4.28 -10.55 15.77
C LEU A 99 -5.67 -10.21 16.36
N PHE A 100 -6.05 -8.95 16.22
CA PHE A 100 -7.37 -8.44 16.58
C PHE A 100 -8.13 -8.09 15.30
N ILE A 101 -9.37 -8.57 15.18
CA ILE A 101 -10.21 -8.44 13.99
C ILE A 101 -11.51 -7.75 14.39
N HIS A 102 -11.93 -6.77 13.57
CA HIS A 102 -13.22 -6.10 13.69
C HIS A 102 -13.73 -5.69 12.32
N THR A 103 -14.81 -6.29 11.86
CA THR A 103 -15.34 -6.11 10.50
C THR A 103 -16.46 -5.07 10.40
N TRP A 104 -17.02 -4.65 11.51
CA TRP A 104 -18.14 -3.70 11.57
C TRP A 104 -17.61 -2.25 11.77
N GLY A 105 -17.57 -1.48 10.68
CA GLY A 105 -17.11 -0.08 10.77
C GLY A 105 -15.60 0.07 11.03
N LEU A 106 -15.20 1.22 11.54
CA LEU A 106 -13.84 1.51 11.98
C LEU A 106 -13.72 1.26 13.49
N HIS A 107 -12.73 0.47 13.88
CA HIS A 107 -12.45 0.24 15.30
C HIS A 107 -11.28 1.12 15.78
N PRO A 108 -11.43 1.89 16.85
CA PRO A 108 -10.41 2.84 17.31
C PRO A 108 -9.04 2.20 17.52
N ALA A 109 -8.97 1.03 18.16
CA ALA A 109 -7.69 0.36 18.42
C ALA A 109 -6.98 -0.10 17.12
N ILE A 110 -7.73 -0.52 16.10
CA ILE A 110 -7.16 -0.87 14.78
C ILE A 110 -6.61 0.38 14.09
N LEU A 111 -7.37 1.49 14.16
CA LEU A 111 -6.93 2.77 13.60
C LEU A 111 -5.68 3.29 14.30
N GLU A 112 -5.66 3.28 15.62
CA GLU A 112 -4.52 3.73 16.43
C GLU A 112 -3.24 2.99 16.04
N GLU A 113 -3.27 1.65 16.03
CA GLU A 113 -2.11 0.85 15.64
C GLU A 113 -1.67 1.09 14.20
N THR A 114 -2.63 1.29 13.29
CA THR A 114 -2.33 1.59 11.88
C THR A 114 -1.70 2.97 11.73
N TYR A 115 -2.20 3.97 12.43
CA TYR A 115 -1.64 5.32 12.42
C TYR A 115 -0.26 5.38 13.08
N LEU A 116 -0.04 4.63 14.15
CA LEU A 116 1.29 4.47 14.75
C LEU A 116 2.30 3.84 13.78
N ALA A 117 1.87 2.84 13.00
CA ALA A 117 2.72 2.25 11.96
C ALA A 117 3.06 3.27 10.85
N ALA A 118 2.08 4.08 10.43
CA ALA A 118 2.31 5.17 9.47
C ALA A 118 3.27 6.23 10.02
N GLU A 119 3.14 6.60 11.30
CA GLU A 119 4.06 7.53 11.93
C GLU A 119 5.48 6.98 12.01
N ARG A 120 5.66 5.68 12.31
CA ARG A 120 6.96 5.02 12.27
C ARG A 120 7.56 5.07 10.85
N CYS A 121 6.75 4.89 9.80
CA CYS A 121 7.19 5.08 8.42
C CYS A 121 7.68 6.52 8.20
N ARG A 122 6.91 7.52 8.62
CA ARG A 122 7.30 8.94 8.51
C ARG A 122 8.61 9.24 9.23
N ARG A 123 8.80 8.74 10.45
CA ARG A 123 10.05 8.90 11.22
C ARG A 123 11.26 8.28 10.51
N ASN A 124 11.05 7.24 9.73
CA ASN A 124 12.07 6.63 8.86
C ASN A 124 12.16 7.29 7.47
N GLN A 125 11.60 8.49 7.29
CA GLN A 125 11.61 9.25 6.04
C GLN A 125 10.94 8.51 4.87
N ILE A 126 9.97 7.66 5.14
CA ILE A 126 9.20 6.91 4.16
C ILE A 126 7.92 7.68 3.87
N THR A 127 7.71 8.05 2.60
CA THR A 127 6.45 8.64 2.12
C THR A 127 5.46 7.53 1.76
N ILE A 128 4.19 7.67 2.16
CA ILE A 128 3.14 6.73 1.78
C ILE A 128 2.16 7.42 0.84
N ASN A 129 2.05 6.94 -0.39
CA ASN A 129 1.03 7.37 -1.35
C ASN A 129 -0.05 6.29 -1.44
N THR A 130 -1.30 6.65 -1.22
CA THR A 130 -2.42 5.71 -1.15
C THR A 130 -3.33 5.86 -2.37
N PHE A 131 -3.57 4.75 -3.03
CA PHE A 131 -4.50 4.62 -4.15
C PHE A 131 -5.73 3.83 -3.70
N MET A 132 -6.87 4.52 -3.68
CA MET A 132 -8.13 3.94 -3.25
C MET A 132 -8.95 3.50 -4.47
N LEU A 133 -9.44 2.27 -4.41
CA LEU A 133 -10.29 1.65 -5.43
C LEU A 133 -11.77 1.63 -5.04
N ALA A 134 -12.12 2.26 -3.94
CA ALA A 134 -13.49 2.42 -3.46
C ALA A 134 -13.68 3.83 -2.90
N ASP A 135 -14.92 4.29 -2.86
CA ASP A 135 -15.35 5.60 -2.37
C ASP A 135 -16.15 5.52 -1.06
N ASP A 136 -15.96 4.45 -0.31
CA ASP A 136 -16.54 4.28 1.02
C ASP A 136 -16.16 5.42 1.96
N TYR A 137 -17.14 6.01 2.62
CA TYR A 137 -16.94 7.17 3.51
C TYR A 137 -15.88 6.92 4.59
N TYR A 138 -15.88 5.74 5.21
CA TYR A 138 -14.93 5.39 6.26
C TYR A 138 -13.52 5.20 5.70
N LEU A 139 -13.39 4.62 4.51
CA LEU A 139 -12.11 4.50 3.82
C LEU A 139 -11.54 5.88 3.48
N VAL A 140 -12.36 6.76 2.95
CA VAL A 140 -11.95 8.15 2.63
C VAL A 140 -11.43 8.88 3.87
N HIS A 141 -12.14 8.77 4.98
CA HIS A 141 -11.72 9.40 6.25
C HIS A 141 -10.40 8.80 6.75
N PHE A 142 -10.29 7.48 6.77
CA PHE A 142 -9.07 6.77 7.15
C PHE A 142 -7.87 7.23 6.30
N VAL A 143 -8.02 7.26 4.98
CA VAL A 143 -6.92 7.63 4.08
C VAL A 143 -6.55 9.11 4.19
N LYS A 144 -7.49 10.01 4.45
CA LYS A 144 -7.19 11.42 4.74
C LYS A 144 -6.28 11.56 5.96
N GLU A 145 -6.58 10.87 7.05
CA GLU A 145 -5.74 10.88 8.26
C GLU A 145 -4.36 10.25 8.01
N MET A 146 -4.31 9.12 7.30
CA MET A 146 -3.05 8.52 6.89
C MET A 146 -2.17 9.50 6.08
N THR A 147 -2.77 10.19 5.13
CA THR A 147 -2.07 11.17 4.28
C THR A 147 -1.51 12.33 5.09
N ARG A 148 -2.28 12.82 6.08
CA ARG A 148 -1.84 13.86 7.01
C ARG A 148 -0.63 13.41 7.85
N ILE A 149 -0.67 12.18 8.37
CA ILE A 149 0.40 11.62 9.21
C ILE A 149 1.69 11.43 8.42
N CYS A 150 1.63 10.81 7.25
CA CYS A 150 2.82 10.40 6.49
C CYS A 150 3.27 11.40 5.42
N ARG A 151 2.62 12.57 5.31
CA ARG A 151 2.91 13.61 4.31
C ARG A 151 2.92 13.08 2.87
N GLY A 152 2.11 12.06 2.61
CA GLY A 152 1.93 11.45 1.31
C GLY A 152 0.82 12.11 0.50
N ARG A 153 0.31 11.35 -0.48
CA ARG A 153 -0.82 11.75 -1.31
C ARG A 153 -1.86 10.64 -1.35
N ALA A 154 -3.12 11.04 -1.44
CA ALA A 154 -4.25 10.14 -1.65
C ALA A 154 -4.81 10.34 -3.06
N PHE A 155 -5.06 9.23 -3.74
CA PHE A 155 -5.63 9.21 -5.07
C PHE A 155 -6.89 8.35 -5.08
N TYR A 156 -7.97 8.94 -5.53
CA TYR A 156 -9.22 8.23 -5.80
C TYR A 156 -9.20 7.78 -7.25
N THR A 157 -9.31 6.49 -7.50
CA THR A 157 -9.18 5.97 -8.85
C THR A 157 -10.03 4.72 -9.07
N THR A 158 -10.24 4.39 -10.32
CA THR A 158 -10.88 3.14 -10.72
C THR A 158 -9.80 2.11 -11.07
N PRO A 159 -10.10 0.80 -11.04
CA PRO A 159 -9.17 -0.24 -11.44
C PRO A 159 -8.56 -0.03 -12.83
N SER A 160 -9.34 0.53 -13.77
CA SER A 160 -8.90 0.79 -15.14
C SER A 160 -7.90 1.95 -15.28
N ARG A 161 -7.97 2.95 -14.39
CA ARG A 161 -7.13 4.16 -14.46
C ARG A 161 -5.96 4.15 -13.46
N MET A 162 -5.97 3.25 -12.51
CA MET A 162 -4.98 3.20 -11.43
C MET A 162 -3.54 3.11 -11.95
N GLY A 163 -3.30 2.30 -12.98
CA GLY A 163 -1.98 2.13 -13.56
C GLY A 163 -1.38 3.43 -14.09
N GLU A 164 -2.20 4.21 -14.81
CA GLU A 164 -1.80 5.51 -15.33
C GLU A 164 -1.36 6.46 -14.20
N TYR A 165 -2.18 6.58 -13.16
CA TYR A 165 -1.87 7.46 -12.02
C TYR A 165 -0.59 7.05 -11.27
N ILE A 166 -0.39 5.77 -11.02
CA ILE A 166 0.80 5.27 -10.29
C ILE A 166 2.07 5.48 -11.11
N LEU A 167 2.04 5.16 -12.40
CA LEU A 167 3.19 5.33 -13.29
C LEU A 167 3.55 6.81 -13.46
N VAL A 168 2.55 7.67 -13.67
CA VAL A 168 2.75 9.12 -13.78
C VAL A 168 3.30 9.70 -12.47
N ASP A 169 2.76 9.30 -11.33
CA ASP A 169 3.26 9.75 -10.02
C ASP A 169 4.71 9.35 -9.78
N TYR A 170 5.06 8.11 -10.12
CA TYR A 170 6.42 7.60 -9.98
C TYR A 170 7.41 8.37 -10.89
N ILE A 171 7.08 8.55 -12.17
CA ILE A 171 7.92 9.24 -13.15
C ILE A 171 8.10 10.71 -12.75
N ASN A 172 7.04 11.42 -12.40
CA ASN A 172 7.09 12.83 -12.01
C ASN A 172 7.96 13.07 -10.77
N LYS A 173 7.93 12.17 -9.80
CA LYS A 173 8.83 12.23 -8.63
C LYS A 173 10.30 12.09 -9.04
N LYS A 174 10.61 11.25 -10.03
CA LYS A 174 11.97 11.07 -10.51
C LYS A 174 12.47 12.30 -11.27
N ARG A 175 11.64 12.87 -12.15
CA ARG A 175 12.02 14.07 -12.95
C ARG A 175 12.30 15.30 -12.08
N LYS A 176 11.55 15.54 -11.01
CA LYS A 176 11.76 16.66 -10.09
C LYS A 176 13.10 16.62 -9.31
N ARG A 177 13.88 15.55 -9.46
CA ARG A 177 15.16 15.34 -8.77
C ARG A 177 16.36 15.42 -9.69
N ILE A 178 16.15 15.37 -10.99
CA ILE A 178 17.20 15.48 -12.01
C ILE A 178 17.35 16.95 -12.45
N ALA A 179 16.35 17.78 -12.14
CA ALA A 179 16.36 19.23 -12.32
C ALA A 179 16.77 19.95 -11.03
#